data_88cb307814a384ffa75ae24d3be83a59
#
_entry.id   88cb307814a384ffa75ae24d3be83a59
#
_cell.length_a   1.000
_cell.length_b   1.000
_cell.length_c   1.000
_cell.angle_alpha   90.00
_cell.angle_beta   90.00
_cell.angle_gamma   90.00
#
_symmetry.space_group_name_H-M   'P 1'
#
loop_
_entity.id
_entity.type
_entity.pdbx_description
1 polymer ?
#
loop_
_entity_poly.entity_id
_entity_poly.type
_entity_poly.pdbx_seq_one_letter_code
_entity_poly.pdbx_strand_id
1 'polypeptide(L)'
;YGLIQTNDDPLHFPSTKLNEYATENVKEFFQHIKLVITIHGYGREHLFHSVLLGGRNRALASHLASFLKIALPDYSFVSDLEEIPKELRGLHPKNPVNIPPLAGVQVELPPTLRWNREEWGWSDNGGIGRAKHVDDIINALSKAIKALPQNIYLNR
;
A
#
# COMPACT_ATOMS: atom_id res chain seq x y z
N TYR A 1 16.62 -2.12 2.93
CA TYR A 1 16.97 -0.74 2.52
C TYR A 1 16.01 0.24 3.19
N GLY A 2 16.52 1.19 3.91
CA GLY A 2 15.74 2.20 4.63
C GLY A 2 16.41 3.58 4.53
N LEU A 3 15.61 4.63 4.42
CA LEU A 3 16.06 6.01 4.55
C LEU A 3 15.69 6.50 5.96
N ILE A 4 16.69 6.84 6.75
CA ILE A 4 16.50 7.40 8.08
C ILE A 4 16.66 8.91 7.96
N GLN A 5 15.62 9.66 8.30
CA GLN A 5 15.65 11.11 8.40
C GLN A 5 15.93 11.52 9.85
N THR A 6 16.88 12.43 10.02
CA THR A 6 17.29 12.94 11.33
C THR A 6 16.82 14.37 11.59
N ASN A 7 16.13 14.99 10.66
CA ASN A 7 15.65 16.38 10.75
C ASN A 7 14.18 16.43 11.20
N ASP A 8 13.82 17.48 11.91
CA ASP A 8 12.46 17.72 12.42
C ASP A 8 11.42 17.92 11.29
N ASP A 9 11.86 18.37 10.09
CA ASP A 9 11.02 18.45 8.90
C ASP A 9 11.16 17.21 8.02
N PRO A 10 10.18 16.31 7.99
CA PRO A 10 10.25 15.11 7.18
C PRO A 10 10.24 15.45 5.69
N LEU A 11 11.33 15.15 5.00
CA LEU A 11 11.42 15.27 3.55
C LEU A 11 10.51 14.23 2.89
N HIS A 12 9.49 14.71 2.18
CA HIS A 12 8.70 13.83 1.33
C HIS A 12 9.51 13.43 0.08
N PHE A 13 9.91 12.16 0.03
CA PHE A 13 10.56 11.59 -1.15
C PHE A 13 9.48 10.93 -2.04
N PRO A 14 9.13 11.52 -3.19
CA PRO A 14 8.12 10.93 -4.07
C PRO A 14 8.54 9.57 -4.57
N SER A 15 7.66 8.57 -4.50
CA SER A 15 7.92 7.20 -4.95
C SER A 15 8.40 7.12 -6.40
N THR A 16 7.96 8.05 -7.26
CA THR A 16 8.38 8.14 -8.68
C THR A 16 9.84 8.56 -8.89
N LYS A 17 10.53 9.01 -7.83
CA LYS A 17 11.97 9.31 -7.85
C LYS A 17 12.84 8.12 -7.42
N LEU A 18 12.22 7.01 -7.01
CA LEU A 18 12.98 5.80 -6.76
C LEU A 18 13.69 5.37 -8.04
N ASN A 19 15.01 5.20 -7.95
CA ASN A 19 15.79 4.62 -9.02
C ASN A 19 15.95 3.11 -8.75
N GLU A 20 15.38 2.27 -9.61
CA GLU A 20 15.45 0.81 -9.50
C GLU A 20 16.87 0.26 -9.64
N TYR A 21 17.79 1.08 -10.13
CA TYR A 21 19.21 0.76 -10.26
C TYR A 21 20.09 1.48 -9.24
N ALA A 22 19.52 2.09 -8.21
CA ALA A 22 20.26 2.90 -7.24
C ALA A 22 21.31 2.08 -6.46
N THR A 23 21.04 0.80 -6.23
CA THR A 23 21.96 -0.17 -5.62
C THR A 23 21.74 -1.54 -6.25
N GLU A 24 22.75 -2.43 -6.20
CA GLU A 24 22.60 -3.79 -6.72
C GLU A 24 21.46 -4.53 -6.03
N ASN A 25 21.30 -4.39 -4.71
CA ASN A 25 20.22 -5.03 -3.97
C ASN A 25 18.83 -4.58 -4.43
N VAL A 26 18.65 -3.29 -4.76
CA VAL A 26 17.38 -2.77 -5.28
C VAL A 26 17.11 -3.31 -6.68
N LYS A 27 18.12 -3.37 -7.51
CA LYS A 27 18.04 -3.94 -8.85
C LYS A 27 17.68 -5.42 -8.80
N GLU A 28 18.39 -6.22 -8.01
CA GLU A 28 18.08 -7.65 -7.80
C GLU A 28 16.66 -7.86 -7.29
N PHE A 29 16.20 -7.04 -6.33
CA PHE A 29 14.85 -7.09 -5.84
C PHE A 29 13.82 -6.92 -6.97
N PHE A 30 13.95 -5.87 -7.80
CA PHE A 30 13.01 -5.65 -8.91
C PHE A 30 13.11 -6.71 -10.01
N GLN A 31 14.28 -7.31 -10.23
CA GLN A 31 14.44 -8.44 -11.16
C GLN A 31 13.80 -9.73 -10.64
N HIS A 32 13.78 -9.93 -9.32
CA HIS A 32 13.23 -11.12 -8.70
C HIS A 32 11.70 -11.11 -8.62
N ILE A 33 11.09 -9.96 -8.32
CA ILE A 33 9.64 -9.87 -8.09
C ILE A 33 8.87 -9.78 -9.40
N LYS A 34 7.69 -10.43 -9.43
CA LYS A 34 6.75 -10.33 -10.57
C LYS A 34 5.57 -9.42 -10.29
N LEU A 35 5.25 -9.25 -9.02
CA LEU A 35 4.10 -8.52 -8.51
C LEU A 35 4.48 -7.84 -7.21
N VAL A 36 3.90 -6.66 -6.92
CA VAL A 36 4.22 -5.89 -5.72
C VAL A 36 2.97 -5.26 -5.10
N ILE A 37 2.95 -5.17 -3.77
CA ILE A 37 2.02 -4.37 -3.00
C ILE A 37 2.84 -3.32 -2.27
N THR A 38 2.52 -2.04 -2.48
CA THR A 38 3.15 -0.94 -1.75
C THR A 38 2.16 -0.39 -0.72
N ILE A 39 2.67 -0.09 0.48
CA ILE A 39 1.86 0.45 1.58
C ILE A 39 2.26 1.91 1.79
N HIS A 40 1.29 2.78 1.69
CA HIS A 40 1.43 4.22 1.88
C HIS A 40 0.45 4.73 2.94
N GLY A 41 0.71 5.91 3.47
CA GLY A 41 -0.22 6.65 4.31
C GLY A 41 -0.63 7.95 3.63
N TYR A 42 -1.89 8.32 3.77
CA TYR A 42 -2.39 9.59 3.27
C TYR A 42 -3.25 10.32 4.29
N GLY A 43 -3.54 11.61 4.06
CA GLY A 43 -4.46 12.41 4.86
C GLY A 43 -5.38 13.21 3.94
N ARG A 44 -6.68 12.86 3.91
CA ARG A 44 -7.76 13.63 3.24
C ARG A 44 -8.99 13.57 4.11
N GLU A 45 -9.51 14.71 4.51
CA GLU A 45 -10.57 14.88 5.51
C GLU A 45 -11.82 14.04 5.19
N HIS A 46 -12.26 14.03 3.93
CA HIS A 46 -13.45 13.32 3.48
C HIS A 46 -13.24 11.80 3.24
N LEU A 47 -12.00 11.28 3.47
CA LEU A 47 -11.64 9.89 3.21
C LEU A 47 -11.03 9.20 4.45
N PHE A 48 -11.25 9.70 5.65
CA PHE A 48 -10.62 9.18 6.89
C PHE A 48 -10.89 7.71 7.19
N HIS A 49 -11.95 7.14 6.63
CA HIS A 49 -12.32 5.73 6.78
C HIS A 49 -12.23 4.93 5.48
N SER A 50 -11.47 5.42 4.48
CA SER A 50 -11.35 4.77 3.18
C SER A 50 -9.93 4.27 2.96
N VAL A 51 -9.77 2.99 2.66
CA VAL A 51 -8.51 2.41 2.15
C VAL A 51 -8.58 2.43 0.63
N LEU A 52 -7.59 3.09 -0.01
CA LEU A 52 -7.59 3.23 -1.46
C LEU A 52 -6.64 2.20 -2.07
N LEU A 53 -7.09 1.52 -3.11
CA LEU A 53 -6.36 0.42 -3.76
C LEU A 53 -6.03 0.82 -5.21
N GLY A 54 -4.99 1.66 -5.35
CA GLY A 54 -4.48 2.14 -6.63
C GLY A 54 -3.54 1.15 -7.33
N GLY A 55 -2.72 1.64 -8.27
CA GLY A 55 -1.82 0.82 -9.06
C GLY A 55 -2.49 0.22 -10.31
N ARG A 56 -1.68 -0.41 -11.18
CA ARG A 56 -2.16 -0.90 -12.47
C ARG A 56 -2.79 -2.28 -12.43
N ASN A 57 -2.48 -3.11 -11.43
CA ASN A 57 -3.06 -4.46 -11.33
C ASN A 57 -4.44 -4.41 -10.67
N ARG A 58 -5.49 -4.20 -11.50
CA ARG A 58 -6.87 -4.03 -11.02
C ARG A 58 -7.49 -5.33 -10.52
N ALA A 59 -7.11 -6.47 -11.11
CA ALA A 59 -7.56 -7.79 -10.64
C ALA A 59 -7.04 -8.06 -9.22
N LEU A 60 -5.77 -7.73 -8.95
CA LEU A 60 -5.20 -7.82 -7.61
C LEU A 60 -5.90 -6.84 -6.65
N ALA A 61 -6.18 -5.60 -7.06
CA ALA A 61 -6.86 -4.63 -6.21
C ALA A 61 -8.25 -5.12 -5.77
N SER A 62 -9.04 -5.67 -6.69
CA SER A 62 -10.36 -6.24 -6.39
C SER A 62 -10.25 -7.46 -5.48
N HIS A 63 -9.25 -8.32 -5.71
CA HIS A 63 -8.98 -9.48 -4.87
C HIS A 63 -8.62 -9.06 -3.43
N LEU A 64 -7.69 -8.12 -3.25
CA LEU A 64 -7.33 -7.59 -1.93
C LEU A 64 -8.53 -6.97 -1.23
N ALA A 65 -9.32 -6.15 -1.94
CA ALA A 65 -10.51 -5.51 -1.39
C ALA A 65 -11.50 -6.53 -0.80
N SER A 66 -11.67 -7.69 -1.42
CA SER A 66 -12.59 -8.73 -0.93
C SER A 66 -12.19 -9.30 0.44
N PHE A 67 -10.90 -9.47 0.69
CA PHE A 67 -10.39 -9.93 1.99
C PHE A 67 -10.42 -8.83 3.05
N LEU A 68 -10.04 -7.62 2.65
CA LEU A 68 -9.97 -6.47 3.55
C LEU A 68 -11.35 -6.04 4.06
N LYS A 69 -12.38 -6.08 3.22
CA LYS A 69 -13.78 -5.78 3.62
C LYS A 69 -14.29 -6.70 4.73
N ILE A 70 -13.87 -7.97 4.72
CA ILE A 70 -14.26 -8.93 5.76
C ILE A 70 -13.56 -8.63 7.09
N ALA A 71 -12.28 -8.26 7.02
CA ALA A 71 -11.47 -8.02 8.22
C ALA A 71 -11.75 -6.69 8.90
N LEU A 72 -12.13 -5.68 8.13
CA LEU A 72 -12.32 -4.29 8.57
C LEU A 72 -13.66 -3.74 8.05
N PRO A 73 -14.79 -4.23 8.58
CA PRO A 73 -16.14 -3.86 8.08
C PRO A 73 -16.47 -2.37 8.25
N ASP A 74 -15.82 -1.68 9.18
CA ASP A 74 -16.04 -0.25 9.44
C ASP A 74 -15.29 0.67 8.45
N TYR A 75 -14.52 0.09 7.52
CA TYR A 75 -13.77 0.82 6.52
C TYR A 75 -14.33 0.59 5.11
N SER A 76 -14.28 1.64 4.29
CA SER A 76 -14.52 1.54 2.86
C SER A 76 -13.25 1.14 2.13
N PHE A 77 -13.37 0.25 1.13
CA PHE A 77 -12.24 -0.17 0.28
C PHE A 77 -12.54 0.24 -1.15
N VAL A 78 -11.86 1.30 -1.59
CA VAL A 78 -12.06 1.92 -2.90
C VAL A 78 -11.06 1.33 -3.88
N SER A 79 -11.54 0.56 -4.85
CA SER A 79 -10.75 -0.03 -5.92
C SER A 79 -11.08 0.52 -7.31
N ASP A 80 -12.12 1.33 -7.46
CA ASP A 80 -12.37 2.06 -8.69
C ASP A 80 -11.42 3.27 -8.77
N LEU A 81 -10.63 3.33 -9.84
CA LEU A 81 -9.65 4.41 -10.05
C LEU A 81 -10.31 5.79 -10.19
N GLU A 82 -11.54 5.85 -10.69
CA GLU A 82 -12.24 7.13 -10.84
C GLU A 82 -12.70 7.71 -9.50
N GLU A 83 -12.90 6.87 -8.50
CA GLU A 83 -13.22 7.27 -7.13
C GLU A 83 -11.97 7.60 -6.30
N ILE A 84 -10.78 7.22 -6.76
CA ILE A 84 -9.50 7.52 -6.08
C ILE A 84 -9.00 8.89 -6.54
N PRO A 85 -8.62 9.81 -5.63
CA PRO A 85 -7.98 11.07 -5.99
C PRO A 85 -6.79 10.84 -6.93
N LYS A 86 -6.69 11.64 -7.99
CA LYS A 86 -5.77 11.42 -9.10
C LYS A 86 -4.32 11.22 -8.66
N GLU A 87 -3.88 11.98 -7.66
CA GLU A 87 -2.53 11.93 -7.08
C GLU A 87 -2.27 10.66 -6.26
N LEU A 88 -3.32 9.95 -5.81
CA LEU A 88 -3.23 8.71 -5.00
C LEU A 88 -3.48 7.44 -5.82
N ARG A 89 -3.79 7.56 -7.11
CA ARG A 89 -4.07 6.41 -8.00
C ARG A 89 -2.86 5.50 -8.23
N GLY A 90 -1.64 6.00 -8.03
CA GLY A 90 -0.42 5.22 -8.21
C GLY A 90 -0.15 4.75 -9.64
N LEU A 91 -0.64 5.45 -10.68
CA LEU A 91 -0.58 5.01 -12.08
C LEU A 91 0.69 5.42 -12.83
N HIS A 92 1.55 6.26 -12.23
CA HIS A 92 2.75 6.72 -12.92
C HIS A 92 3.67 5.54 -13.26
N PRO A 93 4.24 5.46 -14.50
CA PRO A 93 5.06 4.31 -14.92
C PRO A 93 6.30 4.09 -14.05
N LYS A 94 6.89 5.16 -13.52
CA LYS A 94 8.06 5.11 -12.61
C LYS A 94 7.69 4.87 -11.15
N ASN A 95 6.40 4.71 -10.81
CA ASN A 95 6.03 4.31 -9.46
C ASN A 95 6.46 2.86 -9.25
N PRO A 96 7.16 2.53 -8.14
CA PRO A 96 7.62 1.18 -7.84
C PRO A 96 6.55 0.11 -7.98
N VAL A 97 5.30 0.45 -7.70
CA VAL A 97 4.14 -0.45 -7.84
C VAL A 97 3.91 -0.92 -9.28
N ASN A 98 4.41 -0.19 -10.29
CA ASN A 98 4.20 -0.50 -11.70
C ASN A 98 5.45 -0.99 -12.44
N ILE A 99 6.60 -1.09 -11.75
CA ILE A 99 7.87 -1.57 -12.34
C ILE A 99 7.84 -3.07 -12.63
N PRO A 100 7.38 -3.96 -11.71
CA PRO A 100 7.35 -5.40 -11.97
C PRO A 100 6.46 -5.76 -13.17
N PRO A 101 6.73 -6.89 -13.87
CA PRO A 101 6.02 -7.27 -15.09
C PRO A 101 4.50 -7.36 -14.96
N LEU A 102 3.99 -7.76 -13.80
CA LEU A 102 2.56 -7.84 -13.52
C LEU A 102 2.02 -6.60 -12.81
N ALA A 103 2.88 -5.59 -12.63
CA ALA A 103 2.58 -4.42 -11.82
C ALA A 103 2.11 -4.79 -10.39
N GLY A 104 1.34 -3.92 -9.74
CA GLY A 104 0.88 -4.19 -8.39
C GLY A 104 -0.25 -3.28 -7.94
N VAL A 105 -0.43 -3.25 -6.63
CA VAL A 105 -1.43 -2.41 -5.95
C VAL A 105 -0.74 -1.48 -4.97
N GLN A 106 -1.02 -0.19 -5.08
CA GLN A 106 -0.70 0.82 -4.09
C GLN A 106 -1.84 0.89 -3.07
N VAL A 107 -1.56 0.51 -1.84
CA VAL A 107 -2.52 0.55 -0.74
C VAL A 107 -2.28 1.83 0.05
N GLU A 108 -3.24 2.72 0.05
CA GLU A 108 -3.22 3.98 0.76
C GLU A 108 -4.04 3.88 2.05
N LEU A 109 -3.37 3.98 3.19
CA LEU A 109 -3.98 3.83 4.51
C LEU A 109 -4.41 5.20 5.07
N PRO A 110 -5.68 5.35 5.50
CA PRO A 110 -6.16 6.58 6.13
C PRO A 110 -5.55 6.78 7.53
N PRO A 111 -5.56 8.01 8.06
CA PRO A 111 -5.05 8.29 9.42
C PRO A 111 -5.72 7.45 10.50
N THR A 112 -7.03 7.23 10.42
CA THR A 112 -7.79 6.46 11.41
C THR A 112 -7.35 5.00 11.51
N LEU A 113 -6.82 4.43 10.44
CA LEU A 113 -6.29 3.06 10.43
C LEU A 113 -4.88 2.98 11.04
N ARG A 114 -4.11 4.04 10.94
CA ARG A 114 -2.71 4.08 11.44
C ARG A 114 -2.59 4.57 12.86
N TRP A 115 -3.58 5.34 13.37
CA TRP A 115 -3.59 5.89 14.70
C TRP A 115 -4.02 4.86 15.75
N ASN A 116 -3.17 4.62 16.75
CA ASN A 116 -3.53 3.83 17.92
C ASN A 116 -4.13 4.74 19.00
N ARG A 117 -5.43 4.61 19.24
CA ARG A 117 -6.16 5.45 20.21
C ARG A 117 -5.83 5.09 21.64
N GLU A 118 -5.48 3.84 21.93
CA GLU A 118 -5.16 3.36 23.27
C GLU A 118 -3.81 3.92 23.74
N GLU A 119 -2.83 3.94 22.82
CA GLU A 119 -1.46 4.38 23.09
C GLU A 119 -1.20 5.84 22.67
N TRP A 120 -2.21 6.55 22.17
CA TRP A 120 -2.13 7.95 21.73
C TRP A 120 -0.97 8.22 20.76
N GLY A 121 -0.77 7.33 19.80
CA GLY A 121 0.33 7.45 18.85
C GLY A 121 0.08 6.76 17.51
N TRP A 122 0.99 6.96 16.59
CA TRP A 122 0.97 6.29 15.30
C TRP A 122 1.44 4.84 15.44
N SER A 123 0.66 3.89 14.93
CA SER A 123 1.01 2.46 14.95
C SER A 123 2.26 2.11 14.11
N ASP A 124 2.67 3.01 13.25
CA ASP A 124 3.87 2.91 12.42
C ASP A 124 5.12 3.52 13.09
N ASN A 125 4.97 4.08 14.31
CA ASN A 125 6.08 4.58 15.09
C ASN A 125 6.66 3.46 15.97
N GLY A 126 7.95 3.16 15.78
CA GLY A 126 8.64 2.15 16.57
C GLY A 126 8.66 2.50 18.07
N GLY A 127 8.01 1.71 18.90
CA GLY A 127 7.88 1.92 20.34
C GLY A 127 6.44 2.10 20.81
N ILE A 128 5.51 2.36 19.91
CA ILE A 128 4.07 2.33 20.18
C ILE A 128 3.52 1.01 19.64
N GLY A 129 2.72 0.30 20.45
CA GLY A 129 2.05 -0.92 20.02
C GLY A 129 1.12 -0.66 18.84
N ARG A 130 1.02 -1.64 17.94
CA ARG A 130 0.07 -1.54 16.83
C ARG A 130 -1.36 -1.65 17.34
N ALA A 131 -2.23 -0.80 16.81
CA ALA A 131 -3.66 -0.93 17.04
C ALA A 131 -4.18 -2.24 16.41
N LYS A 132 -5.21 -2.84 17.00
CA LYS A 132 -5.81 -4.11 16.55
C LYS A 132 -6.16 -4.10 15.06
N HIS A 133 -6.71 -3.02 14.54
CA HIS A 133 -7.09 -2.89 13.13
C HIS A 133 -5.87 -2.88 12.18
N VAL A 134 -4.68 -2.50 12.66
CA VAL A 134 -3.44 -2.64 11.89
C VAL A 134 -3.02 -4.11 11.79
N ASP A 135 -3.16 -4.88 12.86
CA ASP A 135 -2.92 -6.31 12.82
C ASP A 135 -3.97 -7.03 11.96
N ASP A 136 -5.22 -6.59 12.01
CA ASP A 136 -6.29 -7.14 11.15
C ASP A 136 -6.00 -6.92 9.65
N ILE A 137 -5.52 -5.73 9.23
CA ILE A 137 -5.14 -5.49 7.82
C ILE A 137 -3.93 -6.32 7.40
N ILE A 138 -2.91 -6.45 8.26
CA ILE A 138 -1.72 -7.29 8.00
C ILE A 138 -2.15 -8.75 7.78
N ASN A 139 -3.01 -9.27 8.65
CA ASN A 139 -3.51 -10.63 8.56
C ASN A 139 -4.38 -10.84 7.30
N ALA A 140 -5.24 -9.88 6.96
CA ALA A 140 -6.09 -9.94 5.77
C ALA A 140 -5.26 -9.90 4.48
N LEU A 141 -4.26 -9.02 4.38
CA LEU A 141 -3.34 -8.98 3.26
C LEU A 141 -2.56 -10.31 3.13
N SER A 142 -2.08 -10.84 4.25
CA SER A 142 -1.38 -12.14 4.26
C SER A 142 -2.27 -13.28 3.74
N LYS A 143 -3.54 -13.33 4.17
CA LYS A 143 -4.51 -14.32 3.68
C LYS A 143 -4.79 -14.14 2.19
N ALA A 144 -4.99 -12.89 1.74
CA ALA A 144 -5.23 -12.58 0.34
C ALA A 144 -4.05 -13.00 -0.55
N ILE A 145 -2.81 -12.75 -0.12
CA ILE A 145 -1.60 -13.15 -0.85
C ILE A 145 -1.49 -14.67 -0.96
N LYS A 146 -1.79 -15.41 0.12
CA LYS A 146 -1.77 -16.89 0.11
C LYS A 146 -2.85 -17.47 -0.80
N ALA A 147 -3.95 -16.75 -1.01
CA ALA A 147 -5.11 -17.18 -1.82
C ALA A 147 -5.14 -16.52 -3.22
N LEU A 148 -3.98 -16.07 -3.75
CA LEU A 148 -3.91 -15.41 -5.06
C LEU A 148 -4.42 -16.34 -6.17
N PRO A 149 -5.46 -15.95 -6.91
CA PRO A 149 -5.97 -16.74 -8.03
C PRO A 149 -5.06 -16.65 -9.24
N GLN A 150 -5.04 -17.71 -10.06
CA GLN A 150 -4.14 -17.80 -11.22
C GLN A 150 -4.34 -16.68 -12.26
N ASN A 151 -5.56 -16.15 -12.40
CA ASN A 151 -5.85 -15.08 -13.35
C ASN A 151 -5.10 -13.78 -13.06
N ILE A 152 -4.63 -13.55 -11.83
CA ILE A 152 -3.78 -12.39 -11.50
C ILE A 152 -2.44 -12.45 -12.23
N TYR A 153 -1.96 -13.64 -12.55
CA TYR A 153 -0.72 -13.89 -13.29
C TYR A 153 -0.90 -13.89 -14.82
N LEU A 154 -2.14 -13.86 -15.32
CA LEU A 154 -2.46 -13.98 -16.74
C LEU A 154 -2.76 -12.62 -17.43
N ASN A 155 -2.99 -11.56 -16.65
CA ASN A 155 -3.24 -10.22 -17.21
C ASN A 155 -1.92 -9.61 -17.68
N ARG A 156 -1.63 -9.80 -18.96
CA ARG A 156 -0.61 -9.07 -19.73
C ARG A 156 -1.27 -7.96 -20.54
#